data_6e0f396cc74f59d3182d33b8dddc8a49
#
_entry.id   6e0f396cc74f59d3182d33b8dddc8a49
#
_cell.length_a   1.000
_cell.length_b   1.000
_cell.length_c   1.000
_cell.angle_alpha   90.00
_cell.angle_beta   90.00
_cell.angle_gamma   90.00
#
_symmetry.space_group_name_H-M   'P 1'
#
loop_
_entity.id
_entity.type
_entity.pdbx_description
1 polymer ?
#
loop_
_entity_poly.entity_id
_entity_poly.type
_entity_poly.pdbx_seq_one_letter_code
_entity_poly.pdbx_strand_id
1 'polypeptide(L)'
;MAAIPHKKRLPNLDDVHSIGIVLPHESTADDQRILQFFNNHMAKRNIAVTHYRLPADGDKENLTRIGLPTPDYLAAFTSRTYDLVIATTPAGDDRTLHAVLSAPAHLRVAYDDTSLFLSPLTTRTYDLFIRGAGPCNLTNYLREILLLLTNIKK
;
A
#
# COMPACT_ATOMS: atom_id res chain seq x y z
N MET A 1 -11.89 -9.24 7.03
CA MET A 1 -11.40 -10.56 6.61
C MET A 1 -10.26 -10.40 5.59
N ALA A 2 -9.20 -11.18 5.71
CA ALA A 2 -8.08 -11.13 4.80
C ALA A 2 -8.13 -12.29 3.80
N ALA A 3 -7.59 -12.07 2.60
CA ALA A 3 -7.49 -13.10 1.58
C ALA A 3 -6.08 -13.08 0.96
N ILE A 4 -5.52 -14.27 0.78
CA ILE A 4 -4.19 -14.45 0.19
C ILE A 4 -4.38 -15.12 -1.16
N PRO A 5 -4.20 -14.37 -2.29
CA PRO A 5 -4.42 -14.92 -3.63
C PRO A 5 -3.31 -15.86 -4.09
N HIS A 6 -2.16 -15.84 -3.42
CA HIS A 6 -1.00 -16.67 -3.73
C HIS A 6 -0.56 -17.44 -2.49
N LYS A 7 0.03 -18.62 -2.71
CA LYS A 7 0.68 -19.37 -1.62
C LYS A 7 2.02 -18.72 -1.32
N LYS A 8 2.01 -17.70 -0.46
CA LYS A 8 3.21 -16.99 -0.04
C LYS A 8 3.24 -16.94 1.48
N ARG A 9 4.39 -17.22 2.04
CA ARG A 9 4.57 -17.11 3.48
C ARG A 9 4.59 -15.64 3.89
N LEU A 10 3.69 -15.26 4.79
CA LEU A 10 3.65 -13.91 5.33
C LEU A 10 4.73 -13.73 6.39
N PRO A 11 5.45 -12.58 6.39
CA PRO A 11 6.42 -12.30 7.44
C PRO A 11 5.72 -11.97 8.75
N ASN A 12 6.39 -12.27 9.88
CA ASN A 12 5.97 -11.70 11.16
C ASN A 12 6.36 -10.21 11.19
N LEU A 13 5.58 -9.40 11.90
CA LEU A 13 5.83 -7.96 11.98
C LEU A 13 7.25 -7.64 12.51
N ASP A 14 7.79 -8.48 13.39
CA ASP A 14 9.14 -8.29 13.91
C ASP A 14 10.23 -8.44 12.82
N ASP A 15 9.91 -9.09 11.71
CA ASP A 15 10.81 -9.25 10.57
C ASP A 15 10.66 -8.15 9.52
N VAL A 16 9.74 -7.22 9.73
CA VAL A 16 9.51 -6.07 8.85
C VAL A 16 10.37 -4.90 9.31
N HIS A 17 11.19 -4.36 8.41
CA HIS A 17 12.08 -3.24 8.70
C HIS A 17 11.78 -2.00 7.85
N SER A 18 11.06 -2.17 6.74
CA SER A 18 10.73 -1.07 5.84
C SER A 18 9.33 -1.25 5.27
N ILE A 19 8.56 -0.16 5.32
CA ILE A 19 7.18 -0.11 4.79
C ILE A 19 7.07 1.04 3.82
N GLY A 20 6.55 0.77 2.63
CA GLY A 20 6.13 1.80 1.68
C GLY A 20 4.60 1.92 1.70
N ILE A 21 4.09 3.12 1.72
CA ILE A 21 2.64 3.37 1.69
C ILE A 21 2.30 4.22 0.48
N VAL A 22 1.45 3.69 -0.40
CA VAL A 22 0.91 4.42 -1.55
C VAL A 22 -0.36 5.14 -1.10
N LEU A 23 -0.35 6.47 -1.22
CA LEU A 23 -1.41 7.35 -0.74
C LEU A 23 -2.08 8.08 -1.90
N PRO A 24 -3.35 8.50 -1.74
CA PRO A 24 -3.97 9.39 -2.72
C PRO A 24 -3.23 10.74 -2.76
N HIS A 25 -3.51 11.54 -3.80
CA HIS A 25 -2.89 12.86 -3.94
C HIS A 25 -3.08 13.73 -2.70
N GLU A 26 -4.28 13.71 -2.14
CA GLU A 26 -4.60 14.43 -0.91
C GLU A 26 -5.24 13.48 0.10
N SER A 27 -4.97 13.72 1.37
CA SER A 27 -5.59 13.00 2.48
C SER A 27 -6.39 13.96 3.35
N THR A 28 -7.46 13.45 3.97
CA THR A 28 -8.22 14.23 4.96
C THR A 28 -7.33 14.52 6.18
N ALA A 29 -7.73 15.51 6.98
CA ALA A 29 -7.01 15.82 8.22
C ALA A 29 -6.98 14.62 9.17
N ASP A 30 -8.09 13.85 9.23
CA ASP A 30 -8.15 12.64 10.04
C ASP A 30 -7.18 11.57 9.54
N ASP A 31 -7.13 11.33 8.24
CA ASP A 31 -6.19 10.36 7.66
C ASP A 31 -4.74 10.77 7.87
N GLN A 32 -4.43 12.07 7.77
CA GLN A 32 -3.09 12.57 8.06
C GLN A 32 -2.68 12.30 9.50
N ARG A 33 -3.59 12.48 10.47
CA ARG A 33 -3.33 12.17 11.88
C ARG A 33 -3.11 10.67 12.09
N ILE A 34 -3.91 9.84 11.43
CA ILE A 34 -3.77 8.38 11.50
C ILE A 34 -2.40 7.95 10.96
N LEU A 35 -1.97 8.52 9.83
CA LEU A 35 -0.67 8.21 9.23
C LEU A 35 0.47 8.67 10.15
N GLN A 36 0.36 9.83 10.77
CA GLN A 36 1.36 10.33 11.72
C GLN A 36 1.47 9.39 12.92
N PHE A 37 0.34 8.96 13.47
CA PHE A 37 0.30 8.01 14.58
C PHE A 37 0.94 6.68 14.18
N PHE A 38 0.61 6.18 12.99
CA PHE A 38 1.17 4.94 12.45
C PHE A 38 2.69 5.06 12.29
N ASN A 39 3.17 6.15 11.72
CA ASN A 39 4.61 6.37 11.52
C ASN A 39 5.35 6.40 12.85
N ASN A 40 4.79 7.06 13.86
CA ASN A 40 5.40 7.13 15.19
C ASN A 40 5.44 5.75 15.86
N HIS A 41 4.38 4.97 15.70
CA HIS A 41 4.32 3.62 16.24
C HIS A 41 5.36 2.71 15.57
N MET A 42 5.49 2.81 14.24
CA MET A 42 6.48 2.02 13.50
C MET A 42 7.91 2.43 13.86
N ALA A 43 8.16 3.73 14.04
CA ALA A 43 9.48 4.22 14.43
C ALA A 43 9.93 3.65 15.77
N LYS A 44 9.02 3.47 16.71
CA LYS A 44 9.32 2.83 18.01
C LYS A 44 9.72 1.37 17.86
N ARG A 45 9.35 0.73 16.76
CA ARG A 45 9.71 -0.65 16.44
C ARG A 45 10.90 -0.73 15.48
N ASN A 46 11.58 0.39 15.23
CA ASN A 46 12.69 0.49 14.26
C ASN A 46 12.28 0.12 12.83
N ILE A 47 11.04 0.44 12.47
CA ILE A 47 10.53 0.24 11.11
C ILE A 47 10.50 1.59 10.40
N ALA A 48 11.20 1.69 9.27
CA ALA A 48 11.19 2.87 8.44
C ALA A 48 9.93 2.90 7.56
N VAL A 49 9.23 4.03 7.52
CA VAL A 49 8.04 4.20 6.68
C VAL A 49 8.29 5.27 5.63
N THR A 50 8.06 4.94 4.37
CA THR A 50 8.18 5.87 3.24
C THR A 50 6.81 6.06 2.62
N HIS A 51 6.38 7.31 2.51
CA HIS A 51 5.12 7.66 1.85
C HIS A 51 5.35 7.99 0.38
N TYR A 52 4.46 7.52 -0.47
CA TYR A 52 4.38 7.91 -1.87
C TYR A 52 2.96 8.39 -2.15
N ARG A 53 2.83 9.65 -2.61
CA ARG A 53 1.53 10.21 -2.99
C ARG A 53 1.37 10.17 -4.48
N LEU A 54 0.20 9.69 -4.93
CA LEU A 54 -0.13 9.69 -6.35
C LEU A 54 -0.17 11.13 -6.88
N PRO A 55 0.27 11.37 -8.14
CA PRO A 55 0.15 12.70 -8.74
C PRO A 55 -1.31 13.11 -8.88
N ALA A 56 -1.58 14.42 -8.85
CA ALA A 56 -2.91 14.94 -9.09
C ALA A 56 -3.35 14.66 -10.52
N ASP A 57 -4.67 14.55 -10.74
CA ASP A 57 -5.23 14.52 -12.08
C ASP A 57 -4.85 15.82 -12.79
N GLY A 58 -4.38 15.74 -14.03
CA GLY A 58 -3.95 16.92 -14.77
C GLY A 58 -2.54 17.42 -14.46
N ASP A 59 -1.77 16.72 -13.61
CA ASP A 59 -0.36 17.03 -13.37
C ASP A 59 0.47 16.58 -14.58
N LYS A 60 0.63 17.46 -15.54
CA LYS A 60 1.30 17.16 -16.81
C LYS A 60 2.78 16.87 -16.68
N GLU A 61 3.43 17.36 -15.63
CA GLU A 61 4.86 17.13 -15.39
C GLU A 61 5.13 15.72 -14.91
N ASN A 62 4.25 15.20 -14.05
CA ASN A 62 4.47 13.94 -13.33
C ASN A 62 3.64 12.78 -13.88
N LEU A 63 2.82 13.02 -14.91
CA LEU A 63 2.03 11.99 -15.58
C LEU A 63 2.45 11.81 -17.02
N THR A 64 2.47 10.56 -17.51
CA THR A 64 2.68 10.22 -18.90
C THR A 64 1.44 10.56 -19.73
N ARG A 65 1.51 10.42 -21.05
CA ARG A 65 0.37 10.63 -21.95
C ARG A 65 -0.84 9.77 -21.62
N ILE A 66 -0.61 8.57 -21.07
CA ILE A 66 -1.68 7.64 -20.69
C ILE A 66 -2.11 7.81 -19.24
N GLY A 67 -1.63 8.85 -18.55
CA GLY A 67 -2.05 9.18 -17.20
C GLY A 67 -1.37 8.37 -16.09
N LEU A 68 -0.24 7.73 -16.36
CA LEU A 68 0.54 7.01 -15.36
C LEU A 68 1.67 7.89 -14.83
N PRO A 69 2.10 7.70 -13.55
CA PRO A 69 3.24 8.43 -13.01
C PRO A 69 4.50 8.22 -13.87
N THR A 70 5.26 9.30 -14.06
CA THR A 70 6.54 9.22 -14.78
C THR A 70 7.58 8.48 -13.95
N PRO A 71 8.63 7.89 -14.60
CA PRO A 71 9.73 7.28 -13.86
C PRO A 71 10.43 8.23 -12.89
N ASP A 72 10.59 9.50 -13.26
CA ASP A 72 11.22 10.50 -12.39
C ASP A 72 10.39 10.75 -11.13
N TYR A 73 9.07 10.80 -11.26
CA TYR A 73 8.18 10.99 -10.12
C TYR A 73 8.22 9.77 -9.18
N LEU A 74 8.34 8.58 -9.74
CA LEU A 74 8.43 7.33 -8.98
C LEU A 74 9.78 7.10 -8.34
N ALA A 75 10.85 7.75 -8.83
CA ALA A 75 12.24 7.36 -8.53
C ALA A 75 12.55 7.30 -7.04
N ALA A 76 12.10 8.27 -6.25
CA ALA A 76 12.36 8.30 -4.81
C ALA A 76 11.73 7.09 -4.10
N PHE A 77 10.57 6.63 -4.57
CA PHE A 77 9.88 5.48 -4.00
C PHE A 77 10.48 4.17 -4.47
N THR A 78 10.74 4.05 -5.77
CA THR A 78 11.20 2.79 -6.38
C THR A 78 12.69 2.52 -6.19
N SER A 79 13.46 3.50 -5.74
CA SER A 79 14.89 3.33 -5.45
C SER A 79 15.16 2.57 -4.14
N ARG A 80 14.13 2.32 -3.34
CA ARG A 80 14.23 1.59 -2.09
C ARG A 80 13.59 0.22 -2.23
N THR A 81 14.06 -0.74 -1.43
CA THR A 81 13.42 -2.05 -1.31
C THR A 81 12.60 -2.07 -0.03
N TYR A 82 11.37 -2.57 -0.11
CA TYR A 82 10.44 -2.61 1.02
C TYR A 82 10.16 -4.05 1.43
N ASP A 83 10.06 -4.28 2.72
CA ASP A 83 9.53 -5.54 3.22
C ASP A 83 8.02 -5.61 3.01
N LEU A 84 7.35 -4.46 3.09
CA LEU A 84 5.90 -4.36 2.97
C LEU A 84 5.55 -3.09 2.19
N VAL A 85 4.68 -3.23 1.18
CA VAL A 85 4.06 -2.09 0.49
C VAL A 85 2.55 -2.16 0.72
N ILE A 86 1.99 -1.08 1.23
CA ILE A 86 0.56 -0.96 1.52
C ILE A 86 -0.07 0.04 0.56
N ALA A 87 -1.04 -0.41 -0.22
CA ALA A 87 -1.84 0.47 -1.08
C ALA A 87 -3.08 0.93 -0.32
N THR A 88 -3.27 2.24 -0.19
CA THR A 88 -4.44 2.82 0.49
C THR A 88 -5.47 3.36 -0.49
N THR A 89 -5.13 3.42 -1.77
CA THR A 89 -6.02 3.79 -2.87
C THR A 89 -6.66 2.52 -3.45
N PRO A 90 -7.73 2.64 -4.26
CA PRO A 90 -8.42 1.45 -4.77
C PRO A 90 -7.48 0.47 -5.49
N ALA A 91 -7.60 -0.81 -5.17
CA ALA A 91 -6.72 -1.84 -5.73
C ALA A 91 -6.75 -1.92 -7.26
N GLY A 92 -7.89 -1.61 -7.86
CA GLY A 92 -8.05 -1.61 -9.31
C GLY A 92 -7.62 -0.33 -10.02
N ASP A 93 -7.16 0.68 -9.27
CA ASP A 93 -6.70 1.93 -9.86
C ASP A 93 -5.36 1.75 -10.59
N ASP A 94 -5.29 2.18 -11.85
CA ASP A 94 -4.11 1.96 -12.69
C ASP A 94 -2.86 2.64 -12.15
N ARG A 95 -2.99 3.85 -11.63
CA ARG A 95 -1.85 4.59 -11.06
C ARG A 95 -1.31 3.92 -9.81
N THR A 96 -2.22 3.43 -8.96
CA THR A 96 -1.85 2.67 -7.77
C THR A 96 -1.12 1.39 -8.16
N LEU A 97 -1.68 0.65 -9.09
CA LEU A 97 -1.11 -0.61 -9.54
C LEU A 97 0.28 -0.41 -10.14
N HIS A 98 0.44 0.64 -10.96
CA HIS A 98 1.72 0.98 -11.57
C HIS A 98 2.79 1.29 -10.50
N ALA A 99 2.45 2.09 -9.51
CA ALA A 99 3.37 2.44 -8.42
C ALA A 99 3.76 1.21 -7.60
N VAL A 100 2.79 0.37 -7.27
CA VAL A 100 3.02 -0.85 -6.47
C VAL A 100 3.87 -1.85 -7.23
N LEU A 101 3.60 -2.05 -8.53
CA LEU A 101 4.39 -2.95 -9.37
C LEU A 101 5.84 -2.47 -9.55
N SER A 102 6.03 -1.15 -9.59
CA SER A 102 7.36 -0.55 -9.81
C SER A 102 8.24 -0.57 -8.56
N ALA A 103 7.64 -0.71 -7.37
CA ALA A 103 8.38 -0.72 -6.10
C ALA A 103 8.85 -2.13 -5.77
N PRO A 104 10.17 -2.36 -5.57
CA PRO A 104 10.65 -3.66 -5.11
C PRO A 104 10.11 -3.94 -3.70
N ALA A 105 9.32 -4.99 -3.55
CA ALA A 105 8.67 -5.31 -2.29
C ALA A 105 8.59 -6.82 -2.06
N HIS A 106 8.76 -7.21 -0.80
CA HIS A 106 8.59 -8.60 -0.41
C HIS A 106 7.11 -8.97 -0.29
N LEU A 107 6.30 -8.09 0.26
CA LEU A 107 4.87 -8.31 0.42
C LEU A 107 4.10 -7.05 -0.03
N ARG A 108 3.07 -7.24 -0.83
CA ARG A 108 2.19 -6.16 -1.30
C ARG A 108 0.78 -6.39 -0.80
N VAL A 109 0.20 -5.37 -0.16
CA VAL A 109 -1.12 -5.43 0.48
C VAL A 109 -2.04 -4.38 -0.11
N ALA A 110 -3.28 -4.75 -0.37
CA ALA A 110 -4.33 -3.86 -0.86
C ALA A 110 -5.61 -4.02 -0.05
N TYR A 111 -6.46 -3.01 -0.13
CA TYR A 111 -7.82 -3.07 0.40
C TYR A 111 -8.77 -3.46 -0.73
N ASP A 112 -9.63 -4.44 -0.45
CA ASP A 112 -10.68 -4.90 -1.36
C ASP A 112 -12.04 -4.61 -0.74
N ASP A 113 -12.79 -3.67 -1.32
CA ASP A 113 -14.11 -3.30 -0.82
C ASP A 113 -15.20 -4.30 -1.20
N THR A 114 -14.83 -5.34 -1.94
CA THR A 114 -15.70 -6.43 -2.42
C THR A 114 -16.82 -6.01 -3.37
N SER A 115 -16.97 -4.72 -3.63
CA SER A 115 -18.02 -4.21 -4.52
C SER A 115 -17.62 -4.17 -5.99
N LEU A 116 -16.31 -4.27 -6.27
CA LEU A 116 -15.76 -4.18 -7.62
C LEU A 116 -15.06 -5.47 -8.01
N PHE A 117 -15.15 -5.79 -9.31
CA PHE A 117 -14.39 -6.89 -9.87
C PHE A 117 -12.92 -6.51 -10.01
N LEU A 118 -12.03 -7.34 -9.49
CA LEU A 118 -10.59 -7.14 -9.64
C LEU A 118 -10.08 -7.92 -10.85
N SER A 119 -9.28 -7.25 -11.69
CA SER A 119 -8.67 -7.88 -12.85
C SER A 119 -7.67 -8.97 -12.42
N PRO A 120 -7.36 -9.95 -13.31
CA PRO A 120 -6.33 -10.94 -13.00
C PRO A 120 -4.96 -10.32 -12.69
N LEU A 121 -4.61 -9.20 -13.34
CA LEU A 121 -3.35 -8.49 -13.06
C LEU A 121 -3.35 -7.94 -11.63
N THR A 122 -4.42 -7.30 -11.20
CA THR A 122 -4.56 -6.78 -9.83
C THR A 122 -4.44 -7.93 -8.82
N THR A 123 -5.17 -9.02 -9.06
CA THR A 123 -5.14 -10.18 -8.16
C THR A 123 -3.74 -10.79 -8.05
N ARG A 124 -2.98 -10.82 -9.13
CA ARG A 124 -1.61 -11.37 -9.12
C ARG A 124 -0.58 -10.42 -8.52
N THR A 125 -0.83 -9.11 -8.57
CA THR A 125 0.12 -8.11 -8.06
C THR A 125 0.19 -8.13 -6.55
N TYR A 126 -0.96 -8.24 -5.89
CA TYR A 126 -1.02 -8.19 -4.44
C TYR A 126 -0.94 -9.57 -3.82
N ASP A 127 -0.19 -9.68 -2.73
CA ASP A 127 -0.02 -10.92 -1.97
C ASP A 127 -1.10 -11.10 -0.92
N LEU A 128 -1.72 -9.99 -0.48
CA LEU A 128 -2.72 -9.99 0.58
C LEU A 128 -3.76 -8.92 0.30
N PHE A 129 -5.04 -9.29 0.42
CA PHE A 129 -6.15 -8.35 0.38
C PHE A 129 -6.82 -8.31 1.75
N ILE A 130 -6.97 -7.10 2.29
CA ILE A 130 -7.82 -6.88 3.47
C ILE A 130 -9.20 -6.51 2.94
N ARG A 131 -10.18 -7.34 3.21
CA ARG A 131 -11.55 -7.17 2.69
C ARG A 131 -12.45 -6.48 3.69
N GLY A 132 -13.31 -5.58 3.18
CA GLY A 132 -14.33 -4.92 3.96
C GLY A 132 -15.46 -4.48 3.05
N ALA A 133 -16.61 -4.12 3.65
CA ALA A 133 -17.74 -3.58 2.93
C ALA A 133 -17.61 -2.06 2.84
N GLY A 134 -17.73 -1.52 1.62
CA GLY A 134 -17.69 -0.08 1.39
C GLY A 134 -16.29 0.52 1.36
N PRO A 135 -16.18 1.86 1.50
CA PRO A 135 -14.90 2.56 1.39
C PRO A 135 -13.90 2.13 2.46
N CYS A 136 -12.63 2.23 2.12
CA CYS A 136 -11.54 1.92 3.04
C CYS A 136 -11.56 2.87 4.25
N ASN A 137 -11.65 2.30 5.45
CA ASN A 137 -11.39 3.03 6.69
C ASN A 137 -9.91 2.83 7.05
N LEU A 138 -9.13 3.89 6.95
CA LEU A 138 -7.67 3.79 7.09
C LEU A 138 -7.25 3.23 8.46
N THR A 139 -7.92 3.64 9.53
CA THR A 139 -7.63 3.14 10.89
C THR A 139 -7.80 1.62 10.96
N ASN A 140 -8.96 1.13 10.50
CA ASN A 140 -9.27 -0.30 10.54
C ASN A 140 -8.36 -1.09 9.61
N TYR A 141 -8.06 -0.56 8.44
CA TYR A 141 -7.20 -1.20 7.46
C TYR A 141 -5.79 -1.41 8.00
N LEU A 142 -5.16 -0.35 8.50
CA LEU A 142 -3.81 -0.44 9.05
C LEU A 142 -3.77 -1.34 10.28
N ARG A 143 -4.78 -1.24 11.16
CA ARG A 143 -4.87 -2.10 12.34
C ARG A 143 -4.98 -3.58 11.95
N GLU A 144 -5.81 -3.90 10.96
CA GLU A 144 -5.97 -5.29 10.49
C GLU A 144 -4.66 -5.85 9.96
N ILE A 145 -3.92 -5.06 9.18
CA ILE A 145 -2.61 -5.47 8.67
C ILE A 145 -1.65 -5.77 9.84
N LEU A 146 -1.57 -4.87 10.81
CA LEU A 146 -0.66 -5.04 11.94
C LEU A 146 -1.03 -6.26 12.78
N LEU A 147 -2.33 -6.46 13.04
CA LEU A 147 -2.80 -7.64 13.79
C LEU A 147 -2.47 -8.93 13.06
N LEU A 148 -2.69 -8.97 11.75
CA LEU A 148 -2.39 -10.16 10.96
C LEU A 148 -0.91 -10.50 11.02
N LEU A 149 -0.03 -9.53 10.78
CA LEU A 149 1.42 -9.77 10.77
C LEU A 149 1.98 -10.06 12.17
N THR A 150 1.39 -9.47 13.20
CA THR A 150 1.79 -9.74 14.59
C THR A 150 1.50 -11.19 14.99
N ASN A 151 0.43 -11.78 14.43
CA ASN A 151 0.00 -13.13 14.78
C ASN A 151 0.62 -14.22 13.88
N ILE A 152 1.47 -13.85 12.92
CA ILE A 152 2.17 -14.83 12.11
C ILE A 152 3.26 -15.53 12.95
N LYS A 153 3.29 -16.85 12.88
CA LYS A 153 4.33 -17.63 13.55
C LYS A 153 5.69 -17.41 12.90
N LYS A 154 6.67 -17.19 13.73
CA LYS A 154 8.06 -17.09 13.27
C LYS A 154 8.61 -18.46 12.87
#